data_b67765ba34e666e1639479306ae19c04
#
_entry.id   b67765ba34e666e1639479306ae19c04
#
_cell.length_a   1.000
_cell.length_b   1.000
_cell.length_c   1.000
_cell.angle_alpha   90.00
_cell.angle_beta   90.00
_cell.angle_gamma   90.00
#
_symmetry.space_group_name_H-M   'P 1'
#
loop_
_entity.id
_entity.type
_entity.pdbx_description
1 polymer ?
#
loop_
_entity_poly.entity_id
_entity_poly.type
_entity_poly.pdbx_seq_one_letter_code
_entity_poly.pdbx_strand_id
1 'polypeptide(L)'
;MENARTKSQRHLLAISRRRRLDDIVTDVLVERGDRSVLLSAAANPGAKFSDTGFRALVNHSQRDDELADCVGSRRDIPRHYLLKLMANASHAVRTKLQAADPLMSDAIRNAVAEATAAIQSKTAAVSREYGAACAHVKSLHAARHLNEDAIAAFAEADQFEETTAALATLCELPIEVVERAMVQARAEAVMIIAKAVGLSWPTLKAVLKLRAGPRGISAQELEGCLGTYSRLKRTTAEQIVTFQRKRAHQA
;
A
#
# COMPACT_ATOMS: atom_id res chain seq x y z
N MET A 1 -1.55 -12.75 -27.66
CA MET A 1 -2.35 -12.78 -26.43
C MET A 1 -2.96 -14.13 -26.13
N GLU A 2 -3.60 -14.77 -27.08
CA GLU A 2 -4.26 -16.10 -26.94
C GLU A 2 -3.31 -17.19 -26.39
N ASN A 3 -2.03 -17.13 -26.72
CA ASN A 3 -1.02 -18.12 -26.33
C ASN A 3 -0.70 -18.19 -24.81
N ALA A 4 -0.87 -17.12 -24.05
CA ALA A 4 -0.57 -17.15 -22.60
C ALA A 4 -1.77 -17.65 -21.78
N ARG A 5 -3.00 -17.46 -22.26
CA ARG A 5 -4.23 -17.86 -21.54
C ARG A 5 -4.55 -19.34 -21.57
N THR A 6 -3.98 -20.10 -22.51
CA THR A 6 -4.31 -21.52 -22.72
C THR A 6 -3.14 -22.48 -22.49
N LYS A 7 -1.92 -21.96 -22.24
CA LYS A 7 -0.69 -22.75 -22.18
C LYS A 7 -0.40 -23.32 -20.79
N SER A 8 0.37 -24.43 -20.76
CA SER A 8 0.82 -25.06 -19.53
C SER A 8 1.87 -24.22 -18.79
N GLN A 9 2.12 -24.51 -17.49
CA GLN A 9 3.12 -23.80 -16.66
C GLN A 9 4.52 -23.76 -17.30
N ARG A 10 4.93 -24.84 -17.97
CA ARG A 10 6.22 -24.89 -18.71
C ARG A 10 6.29 -23.84 -19.83
N HIS A 11 5.20 -23.58 -20.53
CA HIS A 11 5.12 -22.55 -21.56
C HIS A 11 5.11 -21.16 -20.95
N LEU A 12 4.40 -20.94 -19.84
CA LEU A 12 4.39 -19.67 -19.12
C LEU A 12 5.80 -19.34 -18.61
N LEU A 13 6.52 -20.33 -18.09
CA LEU A 13 7.91 -20.18 -17.66
C LEU A 13 8.83 -19.82 -18.83
N ALA A 14 8.64 -20.42 -20.01
CA ALA A 14 9.40 -20.07 -21.20
C ALA A 14 9.07 -18.65 -21.68
N ILE A 15 7.82 -18.22 -21.57
CA ILE A 15 7.39 -16.85 -21.89
C ILE A 15 8.01 -15.86 -20.91
N SER A 16 8.02 -16.15 -19.59
CA SER A 16 8.56 -15.24 -18.56
C SER A 16 10.06 -14.93 -18.71
N ARG A 17 10.79 -15.78 -19.45
CA ARG A 17 12.23 -15.62 -19.75
C ARG A 17 12.53 -14.81 -21.00
N ARG A 18 11.51 -14.32 -21.73
CA ARG A 18 11.73 -13.50 -22.92
C ARG A 18 12.38 -12.17 -22.57
N ARG A 19 13.22 -11.68 -23.49
CA ARG A 19 14.01 -10.46 -23.28
C ARG A 19 13.16 -9.20 -23.04
N ARG A 20 11.93 -9.16 -23.56
CA ARG A 20 10.96 -8.08 -23.36
C ARG A 20 9.58 -8.67 -23.16
N LEU A 21 8.88 -8.17 -22.19
CA LEU A 21 7.51 -8.53 -21.87
C LEU A 21 6.73 -7.25 -21.58
N ASP A 22 5.62 -7.09 -22.30
CA ASP A 22 4.68 -5.99 -22.06
C ASP A 22 3.79 -6.33 -20.86
N ASP A 23 3.21 -5.31 -20.25
CA ASP A 23 2.35 -5.37 -19.07
C ASP A 23 1.19 -6.36 -19.23
N ILE A 24 0.52 -6.35 -20.37
CA ILE A 24 -0.58 -7.28 -20.68
C ILE A 24 -0.13 -8.76 -20.60
N VAL A 25 1.09 -9.07 -21.01
CA VAL A 25 1.62 -10.43 -20.95
C VAL A 25 2.01 -10.80 -19.52
N THR A 26 2.65 -9.88 -18.82
CA THR A 26 3.06 -10.09 -17.43
C THR A 26 1.87 -10.23 -16.49
N ASP A 27 0.77 -9.50 -16.71
CA ASP A 27 -0.47 -9.65 -15.95
C ASP A 27 -1.02 -11.08 -16.07
N VAL A 28 -1.02 -11.66 -17.28
CA VAL A 28 -1.42 -13.06 -17.45
C VAL A 28 -0.44 -14.03 -16.78
N LEU A 29 0.88 -13.74 -16.81
CA LEU A 29 1.89 -14.55 -16.13
C LEU A 29 1.69 -14.52 -14.60
N VAL A 30 1.35 -13.38 -14.05
CA VAL A 30 1.11 -13.21 -12.62
C VAL A 30 -0.21 -13.84 -12.17
N GLU A 31 -1.25 -13.74 -12.99
CA GLU A 31 -2.56 -14.31 -12.69
C GLU A 31 -2.55 -15.86 -12.72
N ARG A 32 -1.81 -16.46 -13.65
CA ARG A 32 -1.88 -17.90 -13.96
C ARG A 32 -0.62 -18.69 -13.67
N GLY A 33 0.49 -18.00 -13.47
CA GLY A 33 1.78 -18.63 -13.24
C GLY A 33 1.88 -19.29 -11.87
N ASP A 34 2.56 -20.42 -11.83
CA ASP A 34 3.01 -20.99 -10.56
C ASP A 34 4.17 -20.17 -9.97
N ARG A 35 4.64 -20.57 -8.78
CA ARG A 35 5.76 -19.92 -8.09
C ARG A 35 6.98 -19.72 -8.99
N SER A 36 7.33 -20.69 -9.82
CA SER A 36 8.51 -20.62 -10.69
C SER A 36 8.34 -19.60 -11.81
N VAL A 37 7.12 -19.46 -12.33
CA VAL A 37 6.77 -18.43 -13.33
C VAL A 37 6.82 -17.04 -12.69
N LEU A 38 6.26 -16.88 -11.49
CA LEU A 38 6.27 -15.61 -10.77
C LEU A 38 7.68 -15.13 -10.47
N LEU A 39 8.54 -15.99 -9.92
CA LEU A 39 9.95 -15.68 -9.66
C LEU A 39 10.68 -15.31 -10.95
N SER A 40 10.50 -16.09 -12.01
CA SER A 40 11.15 -15.84 -13.31
C SER A 40 10.68 -14.51 -13.93
N ALA A 41 9.39 -14.16 -13.83
CA ALA A 41 8.87 -12.90 -14.33
C ALA A 41 9.34 -11.71 -13.47
N ALA A 42 9.31 -11.83 -12.14
CA ALA A 42 9.74 -10.80 -11.21
C ALA A 42 11.24 -10.48 -11.34
N ALA A 43 12.08 -11.50 -11.52
CA ALA A 43 13.51 -11.36 -11.73
C ALA A 43 13.90 -10.86 -13.15
N ASN A 44 12.97 -10.84 -14.09
CA ASN A 44 13.27 -10.44 -15.47
C ASN A 44 13.31 -8.90 -15.59
N PRO A 45 14.48 -8.30 -15.88
CA PRO A 45 14.60 -6.85 -16.00
C PRO A 45 13.90 -6.27 -17.25
N GLY A 46 13.56 -7.11 -18.23
CA GLY A 46 12.84 -6.73 -19.44
C GLY A 46 11.33 -6.90 -19.35
N ALA A 47 10.82 -7.37 -18.22
CA ALA A 47 9.39 -7.47 -17.95
C ALA A 47 8.87 -6.13 -17.43
N LYS A 48 7.81 -5.61 -18.05
CA LYS A 48 7.04 -4.47 -17.55
C LYS A 48 5.80 -5.00 -16.86
N PHE A 49 5.46 -4.44 -15.72
CA PHE A 49 4.24 -4.79 -14.99
C PHE A 49 3.29 -3.60 -14.95
N SER A 50 2.00 -3.87 -15.08
CA SER A 50 0.96 -2.91 -14.77
C SER A 50 0.86 -2.70 -13.24
N ASP A 51 0.06 -1.72 -12.81
CA ASP A 51 -0.26 -1.56 -11.40
C ASP A 51 -0.92 -2.83 -10.83
N THR A 52 -1.84 -3.44 -11.57
CA THR A 52 -2.47 -4.71 -11.20
C THR A 52 -1.45 -5.85 -11.11
N GLY A 53 -0.48 -5.90 -11.99
CA GLY A 53 0.61 -6.88 -11.98
C GLY A 53 1.51 -6.74 -10.75
N PHE A 54 1.95 -5.52 -10.41
CA PHE A 54 2.71 -5.27 -9.18
C PHE A 54 1.92 -5.62 -7.93
N ARG A 55 0.66 -5.22 -7.88
CA ARG A 55 -0.26 -5.52 -6.79
C ARG A 55 -0.37 -7.02 -6.53
N ALA A 56 -0.54 -7.81 -7.58
CA ALA A 56 -0.64 -9.26 -7.45
C ALA A 56 0.69 -9.89 -7.02
N LEU A 57 1.84 -9.44 -7.56
CA LEU A 57 3.17 -9.89 -7.14
C LEU A 57 3.41 -9.63 -5.65
N VAL A 58 3.09 -8.43 -5.16
CA VAL A 58 3.23 -8.06 -3.74
C VAL A 58 2.33 -8.93 -2.84
N ASN A 59 1.14 -9.31 -3.31
CA ASN A 59 0.29 -10.22 -2.56
C ASN A 59 0.84 -11.65 -2.51
N HIS A 60 1.35 -12.16 -3.62
CA HIS A 60 1.98 -13.48 -3.66
C HIS A 60 3.23 -13.53 -2.78
N SER A 61 4.00 -12.45 -2.71
CA SER A 61 5.22 -12.35 -1.91
C SER A 61 5.01 -12.31 -0.39
N GLN A 62 3.76 -12.13 0.10
CA GLN A 62 3.49 -12.12 1.56
C GLN A 62 3.88 -13.42 2.28
N ARG A 63 3.99 -14.53 1.57
CA ARG A 63 4.35 -15.85 2.09
C ARG A 63 5.54 -16.48 1.37
N ASP A 64 6.27 -15.66 0.60
CA ASP A 64 7.39 -16.10 -0.22
C ASP A 64 8.48 -15.02 -0.17
N ASP A 65 9.44 -15.21 0.74
CA ASP A 65 10.52 -14.26 0.98
C ASP A 65 11.38 -14.06 -0.28
N GLU A 66 11.61 -15.11 -1.07
CA GLU A 66 12.39 -15.04 -2.31
C GLU A 66 11.69 -14.19 -3.37
N LEU A 67 10.36 -14.32 -3.49
CA LEU A 67 9.57 -13.49 -4.37
C LEU A 67 9.54 -12.03 -3.88
N ALA A 68 9.46 -11.82 -2.56
CA ALA A 68 9.52 -10.49 -1.95
C ALA A 68 10.83 -9.77 -2.30
N ASP A 69 11.95 -10.49 -2.20
CA ASP A 69 13.28 -9.97 -2.54
C ASP A 69 13.38 -9.63 -4.03
N CYS A 70 12.89 -10.52 -4.92
CA CYS A 70 12.88 -10.26 -6.36
C CYS A 70 12.06 -9.02 -6.71
N VAL A 71 10.84 -8.90 -6.16
CA VAL A 71 9.95 -7.76 -6.43
C VAL A 71 10.50 -6.47 -5.83
N GLY A 72 11.01 -6.52 -4.58
CA GLY A 72 11.58 -5.37 -3.88
C GLY A 72 12.88 -4.84 -4.51
N SER A 73 13.63 -5.68 -5.23
CA SER A 73 14.86 -5.30 -5.92
C SER A 73 14.63 -4.63 -7.28
N ARG A 74 13.38 -4.58 -7.76
CA ARG A 74 13.06 -3.96 -9.04
C ARG A 74 13.16 -2.44 -8.96
N ARG A 75 13.74 -1.83 -10.01
CA ARG A 75 13.88 -0.38 -10.12
C ARG A 75 12.58 0.34 -10.51
N ASP A 76 11.65 -0.40 -11.10
CA ASP A 76 10.36 0.08 -11.61
C ASP A 76 9.18 -0.21 -10.66
N ILE A 77 9.45 -0.73 -9.45
CA ILE A 77 8.40 -0.95 -8.46
C ILE A 77 7.83 0.38 -7.97
N PRO A 78 6.50 0.61 -8.05
CA PRO A 78 5.88 1.78 -7.46
C PRO A 78 6.14 1.85 -5.94
N ARG A 79 6.38 3.08 -5.45
CA ARG A 79 6.80 3.32 -4.06
C ARG A 79 5.87 2.69 -3.03
N HIS A 80 4.56 2.82 -3.19
CA HIS A 80 3.60 2.28 -2.24
C HIS A 80 3.64 0.75 -2.14
N TYR A 81 3.98 0.04 -3.22
CA TYR A 81 4.20 -1.41 -3.19
C TYR A 81 5.48 -1.78 -2.47
N LEU A 82 6.56 -1.02 -2.68
CA LEU A 82 7.80 -1.20 -1.92
C LEU A 82 7.55 -1.03 -0.41
N LEU A 83 6.82 0.02 -0.03
CA LEU A 83 6.44 0.26 1.37
C LEU A 83 5.56 -0.85 1.94
N LYS A 84 4.64 -1.42 1.16
CA LYS A 84 3.85 -2.59 1.57
C LYS A 84 4.73 -3.81 1.83
N LEU A 85 5.69 -4.10 0.96
CA LEU A 85 6.66 -5.20 1.18
C LEU A 85 7.44 -4.99 2.47
N MET A 86 7.95 -3.79 2.70
CA MET A 86 8.69 -3.45 3.92
C MET A 86 7.82 -3.56 5.18
N ALA A 87 6.58 -3.12 5.13
CA ALA A 87 5.64 -3.22 6.25
C ALA A 87 5.33 -4.68 6.58
N ASN A 88 5.16 -5.52 5.57
CA ASN A 88 4.92 -6.97 5.73
C ASN A 88 6.16 -7.69 6.31
N ALA A 89 7.36 -7.38 5.80
CA ALA A 89 8.60 -7.91 6.34
C ALA A 89 8.80 -7.54 7.82
N SER A 90 8.55 -6.28 8.17
CA SER A 90 8.61 -5.80 9.55
C SER A 90 7.59 -6.49 10.46
N HIS A 91 6.39 -6.78 9.96
CA HIS A 91 5.38 -7.53 10.70
C HIS A 91 5.81 -8.98 10.94
N ALA A 92 6.35 -9.67 9.94
CA ALA A 92 6.84 -11.04 10.05
C ALA A 92 8.01 -11.13 11.04
N VAL A 93 8.97 -10.21 10.96
CA VAL A 93 10.10 -10.12 11.90
C VAL A 93 9.59 -9.89 13.32
N ARG A 94 8.65 -8.96 13.51
CA ARG A 94 8.03 -8.70 14.82
C ARG A 94 7.38 -9.95 15.40
N THR A 95 6.58 -10.65 14.60
CA THR A 95 5.89 -11.89 15.04
C THR A 95 6.88 -12.97 15.45
N LYS A 96 7.94 -13.16 14.68
CA LYS A 96 9.00 -14.14 15.01
C LYS A 96 9.72 -13.77 16.32
N LEU A 97 10.06 -12.49 16.51
CA LEU A 97 10.76 -12.03 17.72
C LEU A 97 9.85 -12.10 18.97
N GLN A 98 8.59 -11.74 18.84
CA GLN A 98 7.62 -11.85 19.94
C GLN A 98 7.34 -13.29 20.35
N ALA A 99 7.37 -14.23 19.40
CA ALA A 99 7.25 -15.65 19.69
C ALA A 99 8.50 -16.19 20.41
N ALA A 100 9.69 -15.65 20.14
CA ALA A 100 10.94 -16.04 20.77
C ALA A 100 11.09 -15.48 22.20
N ASP A 101 10.63 -14.26 22.45
CA ASP A 101 10.67 -13.62 23.77
C ASP A 101 9.42 -12.75 24.02
N PRO A 102 8.36 -13.34 24.63
CA PRO A 102 7.12 -12.62 24.92
C PRO A 102 7.26 -11.47 25.92
N LEU A 103 8.26 -11.51 26.82
CA LEU A 103 8.48 -10.48 27.84
C LEU A 103 9.05 -9.20 27.27
N MET A 104 9.74 -9.29 26.13
CA MET A 104 10.35 -8.14 25.42
C MET A 104 9.46 -7.59 24.31
N SER A 105 8.20 -7.98 24.25
CA SER A 105 7.29 -7.69 23.10
C SER A 105 7.14 -6.20 22.79
N ASP A 106 7.07 -5.33 23.81
CA ASP A 106 6.91 -3.89 23.63
C ASP A 106 8.20 -3.22 23.15
N ALA A 107 9.36 -3.60 23.68
CA ALA A 107 10.66 -3.11 23.22
C ALA A 107 10.94 -3.53 21.78
N ILE A 108 10.67 -4.79 21.43
CA ILE A 108 10.78 -5.32 20.06
C ILE A 108 9.85 -4.56 19.11
N ARG A 109 8.61 -4.32 19.51
CA ARG A 109 7.63 -3.57 18.69
C ARG A 109 8.12 -2.17 18.38
N ASN A 110 8.64 -1.47 19.38
CA ASN A 110 9.15 -0.11 19.23
C ASN A 110 10.40 -0.07 18.35
N ALA A 111 11.37 -0.96 18.58
CA ALA A 111 12.60 -1.04 17.79
C ALA A 111 12.33 -1.33 16.31
N VAL A 112 11.43 -2.30 16.02
CA VAL A 112 11.05 -2.63 14.64
C VAL A 112 10.29 -1.47 14.00
N ALA A 113 9.43 -0.76 14.74
CA ALA A 113 8.70 0.40 14.24
C ALA A 113 9.65 1.57 13.90
N GLU A 114 10.64 1.84 14.76
CA GLU A 114 11.65 2.88 14.54
C GLU A 114 12.56 2.55 13.34
N ALA A 115 13.06 1.30 13.25
CA ALA A 115 13.88 0.87 12.12
C ALA A 115 13.10 0.97 10.80
N THR A 116 11.84 0.52 10.77
CA THR A 116 10.98 0.63 9.59
C THR A 116 10.71 2.08 9.22
N ALA A 117 10.44 2.96 10.19
CA ALA A 117 10.25 4.38 9.96
C ALA A 117 11.50 5.06 9.40
N ALA A 118 12.69 4.72 9.93
CA ALA A 118 13.96 5.27 9.45
C ALA A 118 14.27 4.85 8.01
N ILE A 119 13.98 3.59 7.64
CA ILE A 119 14.15 3.10 6.26
C ILE A 119 13.15 3.79 5.33
N GLN A 120 11.89 3.89 5.74
CA GLN A 120 10.83 4.54 4.95
C GLN A 120 11.11 6.03 4.72
N SER A 121 11.66 6.76 5.70
CA SER A 121 12.03 8.17 5.53
C SER A 121 13.20 8.37 4.58
N LYS A 122 14.19 7.47 4.58
CA LYS A 122 15.33 7.51 3.64
C LYS A 122 14.93 7.21 2.19
N THR A 123 13.89 6.41 1.97
CA THR A 123 13.32 6.14 0.64
C THR A 123 12.38 7.26 0.15
N ALA A 124 12.15 8.28 0.97
CA ALA A 124 11.25 9.41 0.71
C ALA A 124 11.74 10.42 -0.34
N ALA A 125 12.79 10.13 -1.09
CA ALA A 125 13.11 10.89 -2.28
C ALA A 125 11.93 10.80 -3.25
N VAL A 126 11.18 11.88 -3.32
CA VAL A 126 9.98 12.17 -4.09
C VAL A 126 9.92 11.34 -5.37
N SER A 127 9.08 10.31 -5.40
CA SER A 127 8.82 9.60 -6.65
C SER A 127 8.06 10.54 -7.58
N ARG A 128 8.29 10.45 -8.88
CA ARG A 128 7.57 11.23 -9.91
C ARG A 128 6.06 11.07 -9.79
N GLU A 129 5.61 9.92 -9.32
CA GLU A 129 4.21 9.55 -9.14
C GLU A 129 3.52 10.46 -8.13
N TYR A 130 4.10 10.66 -6.95
CA TYR A 130 3.56 11.59 -5.97
C TYR A 130 3.63 13.06 -6.40
N GLY A 131 4.60 13.43 -7.23
CA GLY A 131 4.69 14.78 -7.78
C GLY A 131 3.45 15.15 -8.60
N ALA A 132 3.02 14.26 -9.48
CA ALA A 132 1.83 14.46 -10.32
C ALA A 132 0.53 14.42 -9.48
N ALA A 133 0.38 13.43 -8.59
CA ALA A 133 -0.76 13.31 -7.71
C ALA A 133 -0.93 14.52 -6.78
N CYS A 134 0.17 14.99 -6.17
CA CYS A 134 0.15 16.20 -5.34
C CYS A 134 -0.23 17.45 -6.14
N ALA A 135 0.26 17.61 -7.37
CA ALA A 135 -0.10 18.75 -8.22
C ALA A 135 -1.59 18.71 -8.57
N HIS A 136 -2.11 17.55 -8.94
CA HIS A 136 -3.53 17.35 -9.22
C HIS A 136 -4.39 17.67 -8.00
N VAL A 137 -4.08 17.07 -6.84
CA VAL A 137 -4.84 17.30 -5.60
C VAL A 137 -4.79 18.76 -5.15
N LYS A 138 -3.62 19.42 -5.25
CA LYS A 138 -3.48 20.85 -4.94
C LYS A 138 -4.36 21.71 -5.86
N SER A 139 -4.44 21.38 -7.14
CA SER A 139 -5.33 22.07 -8.09
C SER A 139 -6.79 21.93 -7.68
N LEU A 140 -7.24 20.72 -7.33
CA LEU A 140 -8.60 20.48 -6.84
C LEU A 140 -8.87 21.21 -5.52
N HIS A 141 -7.90 21.23 -4.62
CA HIS A 141 -8.03 21.95 -3.34
C HIS A 141 -8.16 23.47 -3.55
N ALA A 142 -7.33 24.05 -4.41
CA ALA A 142 -7.39 25.46 -4.78
C ALA A 142 -8.72 25.82 -5.44
N ALA A 143 -9.27 24.93 -6.26
CA ALA A 143 -10.58 25.07 -6.90
C ALA A 143 -11.77 24.78 -5.95
N ARG A 144 -11.53 24.41 -4.70
CA ARG A 144 -12.53 23.95 -3.71
C ARG A 144 -13.33 22.70 -4.15
N HIS A 145 -12.76 21.92 -5.02
CA HIS A 145 -13.34 20.66 -5.51
C HIS A 145 -12.79 19.42 -4.79
N LEU A 146 -11.81 19.59 -3.90
CA LEU A 146 -11.32 18.51 -3.06
C LEU A 146 -12.29 18.28 -1.90
N ASN A 147 -13.22 17.37 -2.11
CA ASN A 147 -14.28 16.98 -1.17
C ASN A 147 -14.29 15.45 -0.96
N GLU A 148 -15.26 14.95 -0.23
CA GLU A 148 -15.43 13.51 0.02
C GLU A 148 -15.66 12.72 -1.27
N ASP A 149 -16.43 13.24 -2.22
CA ASP A 149 -16.74 12.57 -3.50
C ASP A 149 -15.47 12.39 -4.33
N ALA A 150 -14.57 13.38 -4.33
CA ALA A 150 -13.27 13.27 -5.00
C ALA A 150 -12.41 12.16 -4.40
N ILE A 151 -12.38 12.04 -3.05
CA ILE A 151 -11.66 10.95 -2.37
C ILE A 151 -12.28 9.59 -2.71
N ALA A 152 -13.61 9.49 -2.72
CA ALA A 152 -14.30 8.26 -3.09
C ALA A 152 -13.97 7.86 -4.53
N ALA A 153 -14.01 8.81 -5.47
CA ALA A 153 -13.67 8.58 -6.87
C ALA A 153 -12.22 8.11 -7.05
N PHE A 154 -11.24 8.73 -6.37
CA PHE A 154 -9.85 8.28 -6.40
C PHE A 154 -9.70 6.87 -5.84
N ALA A 155 -10.34 6.58 -4.71
CA ALA A 155 -10.25 5.27 -4.07
C ALA A 155 -10.90 4.16 -4.91
N GLU A 156 -12.02 4.44 -5.57
CA GLU A 156 -12.72 3.50 -6.46
C GLU A 156 -11.97 3.26 -7.77
N ALA A 157 -11.27 4.29 -8.26
CA ALA A 157 -10.41 4.22 -9.45
C ALA A 157 -9.02 3.61 -9.17
N ASP A 158 -8.78 3.06 -7.98
CA ASP A 158 -7.49 2.49 -7.54
C ASP A 158 -6.32 3.51 -7.58
N GLN A 159 -6.59 4.81 -7.51
CA GLN A 159 -5.60 5.88 -7.50
C GLN A 159 -5.03 6.08 -6.09
N PHE A 160 -4.02 5.28 -5.75
CA PHE A 160 -3.46 5.23 -4.41
C PHE A 160 -2.76 6.55 -4.02
N GLU A 161 -1.97 7.12 -4.92
CA GLU A 161 -1.20 8.33 -4.70
C GLU A 161 -2.12 9.55 -4.53
N GLU A 162 -3.16 9.69 -5.37
CA GLU A 162 -4.15 10.77 -5.28
C GLU A 162 -4.97 10.66 -4.00
N THR A 163 -5.42 9.45 -3.65
CA THR A 163 -6.14 9.21 -2.39
C THR A 163 -5.29 9.58 -1.18
N THR A 164 -4.01 9.19 -1.18
CA THR A 164 -3.08 9.50 -0.10
C THR A 164 -2.79 11.00 -0.03
N ALA A 165 -2.54 11.65 -1.16
CA ALA A 165 -2.30 13.09 -1.25
C ALA A 165 -3.54 13.91 -0.83
N ALA A 166 -4.75 13.46 -1.19
CA ALA A 166 -6.00 14.09 -0.80
C ALA A 166 -6.20 14.05 0.72
N LEU A 167 -6.01 12.89 1.34
CA LEU A 167 -6.09 12.74 2.79
C LEU A 167 -5.01 13.58 3.50
N ALA A 168 -3.78 13.61 2.98
CA ALA A 168 -2.67 14.41 3.51
C ALA A 168 -2.99 15.91 3.46
N THR A 169 -3.54 16.38 2.34
CA THR A 169 -3.91 17.79 2.14
C THR A 169 -5.03 18.20 3.09
N LEU A 170 -6.09 17.39 3.24
CA LEU A 170 -7.22 17.72 4.10
C LEU A 170 -6.90 17.64 5.59
N CYS A 171 -5.96 16.76 5.98
CA CYS A 171 -5.48 16.66 7.35
C CYS A 171 -4.32 17.61 7.67
N GLU A 172 -3.76 18.31 6.66
CA GLU A 172 -2.52 19.09 6.78
C GLU A 172 -1.38 18.27 7.42
N LEU A 173 -1.28 17.00 7.02
CA LEU A 173 -0.23 16.09 7.44
C LEU A 173 0.82 15.92 6.33
N PRO A 174 2.09 15.66 6.69
CA PRO A 174 3.07 15.20 5.72
C PRO A 174 2.58 13.94 4.99
N ILE A 175 2.82 13.88 3.69
CA ILE A 175 2.34 12.77 2.86
C ILE A 175 2.90 11.42 3.34
N GLU A 176 4.11 11.42 3.87
CA GLU A 176 4.79 10.23 4.40
C GLU A 176 4.06 9.64 5.62
N VAL A 177 3.42 10.48 6.42
CA VAL A 177 2.62 10.05 7.57
C VAL A 177 1.36 9.35 7.11
N VAL A 178 0.67 9.91 6.11
CA VAL A 178 -0.55 9.34 5.56
C VAL A 178 -0.23 8.10 4.72
N GLU A 179 0.81 8.14 3.90
CA GLU A 179 1.29 6.99 3.14
C GLU A 179 1.59 5.80 4.06
N ARG A 180 2.27 6.05 5.19
CA ARG A 180 2.52 5.03 6.21
C ARG A 180 1.22 4.45 6.77
N ALA A 181 0.23 5.28 7.07
CA ALA A 181 -1.08 4.82 7.53
C ALA A 181 -1.80 3.97 6.49
N MET A 182 -1.63 4.30 5.21
CA MET A 182 -2.22 3.58 4.08
C MET A 182 -1.59 2.20 3.86
N VAL A 183 -0.29 2.01 4.15
CA VAL A 183 0.42 0.74 3.88
C VAL A 183 0.56 -0.17 5.11
N GLN A 184 0.35 0.33 6.32
CA GLN A 184 0.46 -0.47 7.55
C GLN A 184 -0.54 -1.63 7.56
N ALA A 185 -0.19 -2.74 8.24
CA ALA A 185 -1.07 -3.91 8.35
C ALA A 185 -2.41 -3.59 9.02
N ARG A 186 -2.41 -2.74 10.04
CA ARG A 186 -3.61 -2.34 10.79
C ARG A 186 -4.28 -1.11 10.19
N ALA A 187 -5.61 -1.05 10.24
CA ALA A 187 -6.39 0.02 9.63
C ALA A 187 -6.65 1.22 10.56
N GLU A 188 -6.27 1.13 11.85
CA GLU A 188 -6.62 2.13 12.87
C GLU A 188 -6.14 3.54 12.49
N ALA A 189 -4.90 3.64 11.98
CA ALA A 189 -4.33 4.94 11.62
C ALA A 189 -5.10 5.62 10.48
N VAL A 190 -5.46 4.89 9.43
CA VAL A 190 -6.26 5.44 8.33
C VAL A 190 -7.68 5.75 8.75
N MET A 191 -8.28 4.96 9.65
CA MET A 191 -9.60 5.25 10.22
C MET A 191 -9.60 6.54 11.04
N ILE A 192 -8.54 6.80 11.80
CA ILE A 192 -8.39 8.06 12.56
C ILE A 192 -8.30 9.25 11.60
N ILE A 193 -7.47 9.15 10.56
CA ILE A 193 -7.34 10.19 9.53
C ILE A 193 -8.69 10.44 8.85
N ALA A 194 -9.37 9.40 8.39
CA ALA A 194 -10.67 9.49 7.75
C ALA A 194 -11.74 10.13 8.67
N LYS A 195 -11.72 9.79 9.96
CA LYS A 195 -12.65 10.35 10.96
C LYS A 195 -12.38 11.82 11.22
N ALA A 196 -11.12 12.24 11.26
CA ALA A 196 -10.73 13.63 11.46
C ALA A 196 -11.16 14.49 10.26
N VAL A 197 -11.02 13.99 9.03
CA VAL A 197 -11.52 14.65 7.80
C VAL A 197 -13.06 14.69 7.78
N GLY A 198 -13.71 13.74 8.46
CA GLY A 198 -15.17 13.63 8.49
C GLY A 198 -15.75 12.76 7.38
N LEU A 199 -14.97 11.83 6.83
CA LEU A 199 -15.45 10.92 5.80
C LEU A 199 -16.61 10.05 6.30
N SER A 200 -17.55 9.76 5.42
CA SER A 200 -18.59 8.78 5.66
C SER A 200 -18.04 7.35 5.58
N TRP A 201 -18.84 6.38 6.08
CA TRP A 201 -18.46 4.98 6.00
C TRP A 201 -18.30 4.45 4.55
N PRO A 202 -19.16 4.79 3.58
CA PRO A 202 -18.98 4.36 2.19
C PRO A 202 -17.62 4.76 1.63
N THR A 203 -17.21 6.01 1.82
CA THR A 203 -15.91 6.52 1.35
C THR A 203 -14.74 5.84 2.07
N LEU A 204 -14.81 5.71 3.40
CA LEU A 204 -13.78 4.96 4.14
C LEU A 204 -13.69 3.51 3.66
N LYS A 205 -14.82 2.87 3.38
CA LYS A 205 -14.85 1.49 2.83
C LYS A 205 -14.12 1.40 1.50
N ALA A 206 -14.27 2.38 0.61
CA ALA A 206 -13.53 2.45 -0.65
C ALA A 206 -12.01 2.59 -0.39
N VAL A 207 -11.61 3.48 0.52
CA VAL A 207 -10.21 3.64 0.94
C VAL A 207 -9.65 2.36 1.57
N LEU A 208 -10.42 1.65 2.39
CA LEU A 208 -10.00 0.37 2.98
C LEU A 208 -9.83 -0.72 1.92
N LYS A 209 -10.69 -0.76 0.89
CA LYS A 209 -10.54 -1.68 -0.25
C LYS A 209 -9.30 -1.37 -1.06
N LEU A 210 -9.07 -0.10 -1.43
CA LEU A 210 -7.85 0.35 -2.11
C LEU A 210 -6.60 -0.08 -1.34
N ARG A 211 -6.60 0.13 -0.03
CA ARG A 211 -5.52 -0.24 0.87
C ARG A 211 -5.28 -1.76 0.92
N ALA A 212 -6.34 -2.55 0.93
CA ALA A 212 -6.25 -4.02 0.96
C ALA A 212 -5.77 -4.60 -0.38
N GLY A 213 -6.01 -3.89 -1.48
CA GLY A 213 -5.66 -4.36 -2.82
C GLY A 213 -6.49 -5.57 -3.26
N PRO A 214 -6.00 -6.40 -4.20
CA PRO A 214 -6.77 -7.52 -4.78
C PRO A 214 -7.09 -8.65 -3.81
N ARG A 215 -6.34 -8.78 -2.69
CA ARG A 215 -6.71 -9.70 -1.62
C ARG A 215 -8.10 -9.39 -1.09
N GLY A 216 -8.50 -8.13 -1.27
CA GLY A 216 -9.72 -7.61 -0.70
C GLY A 216 -9.64 -7.51 0.83
N ILE A 217 -10.67 -6.97 1.40
CA ILE A 217 -10.92 -6.98 2.83
C ILE A 217 -12.12 -7.88 3.06
N SER A 218 -12.03 -8.84 3.98
CA SER A 218 -13.13 -9.75 4.26
C SER A 218 -14.33 -8.99 4.85
N ALA A 219 -15.54 -9.56 4.72
CA ALA A 219 -16.74 -8.99 5.31
C ALA A 219 -16.61 -8.81 6.83
N GLN A 220 -16.00 -9.78 7.50
CA GLN A 220 -15.76 -9.75 8.95
C GLN A 220 -14.78 -8.64 9.36
N GLU A 221 -13.71 -8.42 8.60
CA GLU A 221 -12.77 -7.32 8.83
C GLU A 221 -13.43 -5.96 8.61
N LEU A 222 -14.26 -5.82 7.56
CA LEU A 222 -15.04 -4.60 7.30
C LEU A 222 -16.01 -4.31 8.43
N GLU A 223 -16.69 -5.33 8.95
CA GLU A 223 -17.63 -5.19 10.06
C GLU A 223 -16.91 -4.75 11.36
N GLY A 224 -15.74 -5.32 11.63
CA GLY A 224 -14.86 -4.90 12.71
C GLY A 224 -14.40 -3.44 12.56
N CYS A 225 -14.03 -3.03 11.35
CA CYS A 225 -13.67 -1.64 11.04
C CYS A 225 -14.87 -0.70 11.22
N LEU A 226 -16.06 -1.08 10.76
CA LEU A 226 -17.29 -0.30 10.95
C LEU A 226 -17.60 -0.08 12.44
N GLY A 227 -17.54 -1.16 13.23
CA GLY A 227 -17.75 -1.09 14.68
C GLY A 227 -16.76 -0.18 15.39
N THR A 228 -15.49 -0.22 14.98
CA THR A 228 -14.45 0.66 15.51
C THR A 228 -14.66 2.11 15.07
N TYR A 229 -14.92 2.32 13.77
CA TYR A 229 -15.14 3.64 13.20
C TYR A 229 -16.36 4.37 13.79
N SER A 230 -17.44 3.63 14.04
CA SER A 230 -18.66 4.17 14.64
C SER A 230 -18.45 4.65 16.08
N ARG A 231 -17.63 3.92 16.85
CA ARG A 231 -17.27 4.29 18.24
C ARG A 231 -16.24 5.40 18.35
N LEU A 232 -15.43 5.60 17.30
CA LEU A 232 -14.40 6.64 17.27
C LEU A 232 -15.06 8.03 17.21
N LYS A 233 -14.83 8.86 18.22
CA LYS A 233 -15.31 10.24 18.23
C LYS A 233 -14.45 11.11 17.33
N ARG A 234 -15.09 12.00 16.56
CA ARG A 234 -14.41 12.93 15.65
C ARG A 234 -13.42 13.82 16.41
N THR A 235 -13.82 14.34 17.56
CA THR A 235 -12.95 15.18 18.41
C THR A 235 -11.66 14.47 18.83
N THR A 236 -11.74 13.18 19.18
CA THR A 236 -10.57 12.36 19.52
C THR A 236 -9.66 12.19 18.29
N ALA A 237 -10.24 11.92 17.13
CA ALA A 237 -9.47 11.78 15.89
C ALA A 237 -8.76 13.09 15.52
N GLU A 238 -9.45 14.23 15.60
CA GLU A 238 -8.89 15.57 15.36
C GLU A 238 -7.74 15.91 16.33
N GLN A 239 -7.86 15.54 17.61
CA GLN A 239 -6.79 15.70 18.59
C GLN A 239 -5.54 14.88 18.22
N ILE A 240 -5.71 13.63 17.82
CA ILE A 240 -4.61 12.75 17.40
C ILE A 240 -3.93 13.33 16.15
N VAL A 241 -4.69 13.75 15.15
CA VAL A 241 -4.15 14.37 13.92
C VAL A 241 -3.41 15.66 14.25
N THR A 242 -3.96 16.50 15.11
CA THR A 242 -3.30 17.76 15.55
C THR A 242 -1.99 17.47 16.28
N PHE A 243 -1.94 16.44 17.12
CA PHE A 243 -0.70 16.02 17.77
C PHE A 243 0.36 15.55 16.74
N GLN A 244 -0.03 14.74 15.77
CA GLN A 244 0.86 14.30 14.70
C GLN A 244 1.37 15.46 13.85
N ARG A 245 0.50 16.45 13.56
CA ARG A 245 0.86 17.68 12.84
C ARG A 245 1.94 18.47 13.57
N LYS A 246 1.78 18.70 14.89
CA LYS A 246 2.78 19.39 15.72
C LYS A 246 4.11 18.65 15.73
N ARG A 247 4.09 17.33 15.84
CA ARG A 247 5.30 16.50 15.87
C ARG A 247 6.04 16.52 14.54
N ALA A 248 5.33 16.56 13.42
CA ALA A 248 5.92 16.65 12.09
C ALA A 248 6.58 18.00 11.80
N HIS A 249 6.16 19.09 12.47
CA HIS A 249 6.77 20.42 12.33
C HIS A 249 8.00 20.61 13.23
N GLN A 250 8.25 19.69 14.16
CA GLN A 250 9.38 19.74 15.09
C GLN A 250 10.55 18.82 14.68
N ALA A 251 10.36 17.99 13.68
CA ALA A 251 11.34 17.05 13.13
C ALA A 251 11.98 17.58 11.84
#